data_2f94ab28429b61c9a09f7a1ac4c1df2d
#
_entry.id   2f94ab28429b61c9a09f7a1ac4c1df2d
#
_cell.length_a   1.000
_cell.length_b   1.000
_cell.length_c   1.000
_cell.angle_alpha   90.00
_cell.angle_beta   90.00
_cell.angle_gamma   90.00
#
_symmetry.space_group_name_H-M   'P 1'
#
loop_
_entity.id
_entity.type
_entity.pdbx_description
1 polymer ?
#
loop_
_entity_poly.entity_id
_entity_poly.type
_entity_poly.pdbx_seq_one_letter_code
_entity_poly.pdbx_strand_id
1 'polypeptide(L)'
;MDETRVMDQLRTLNESELFYRAYRLAKFSPSGFEAFIHQIDREQVRRLNLLVPEWPDTIQAEYLESQFFSPDRRVGIHVSKHNCYTPPVPHHHNFFELFYVLEGRCSHQIREHTSAMSAGDLCFIQPRVTHALDVSDESVVIDVLIRKSTFRHYFYSILQGDNLLANFFMSTLYSERGIDYLIFHTGDDPALHRAFVELCGEYMEKQDYYSVLVNAIVTKIFVLLLRKYMDACELPQDQFHDSQTAVRIARYLQTNAATATLGGMAAEFHYTPEYASRLIKQMTGQTFIQLLTTVRLENAEQLLRDTAMPVADIAAAVGYESSEHFIRTFRKHVGLTPSGYRQKKRA
;
A
#
# COMPACT_ATOMS: atom_id res chain seq x y z
N MET A 1 -5.05 -7.38 23.63
CA MET A 1 -3.81 -7.84 24.36
C MET A 1 -3.23 -6.66 25.14
N ASP A 2 -2.61 -6.91 26.33
CA ASP A 2 -1.88 -5.86 27.04
C ASP A 2 -0.62 -5.44 26.26
N GLU A 3 -0.29 -4.14 26.29
CA GLU A 3 0.85 -3.55 25.58
C GLU A 3 2.17 -4.28 25.87
N THR A 4 2.43 -4.58 27.16
CA THR A 4 3.64 -5.30 27.58
C THR A 4 3.75 -6.66 26.90
N ARG A 5 2.65 -7.41 26.85
CA ARG A 5 2.62 -8.73 26.21
C ARG A 5 2.82 -8.67 24.70
N VAL A 6 2.28 -7.63 24.04
CA VAL A 6 2.51 -7.40 22.59
C VAL A 6 3.99 -7.15 22.34
N MET A 7 4.61 -6.27 23.14
CA MET A 7 6.03 -5.93 23.00
C MET A 7 6.95 -7.12 23.28
N ASP A 8 6.67 -7.92 24.31
CA ASP A 8 7.44 -9.13 24.61
C ASP A 8 7.37 -10.13 23.45
N GLN A 9 6.20 -10.29 22.83
CA GLN A 9 6.03 -11.16 21.68
C GLN A 9 6.77 -10.63 20.44
N LEU A 10 6.75 -9.30 20.19
CA LEU A 10 7.47 -8.67 19.09
C LEU A 10 9.00 -8.75 19.25
N ARG A 11 9.52 -8.66 20.48
CA ARG A 11 10.96 -8.78 20.78
C ARG A 11 11.47 -10.21 20.69
N THR A 12 10.58 -11.19 20.89
CA THR A 12 10.96 -12.60 20.81
C THR A 12 11.29 -12.99 19.36
N LEU A 13 12.48 -13.56 19.17
CA LEU A 13 12.90 -14.04 17.84
C LEU A 13 12.12 -15.30 17.46
N ASN A 14 11.54 -15.29 16.27
CA ASN A 14 10.89 -16.47 15.71
C ASN A 14 11.89 -17.43 15.03
N GLU A 15 11.42 -18.58 14.55
CA GLU A 15 12.26 -19.63 13.93
C GLU A 15 13.03 -19.11 12.69
N SER A 16 12.41 -18.26 11.88
CA SER A 16 13.06 -17.66 10.70
C SER A 16 14.16 -16.68 11.10
N GLU A 17 13.91 -15.84 12.10
CA GLU A 17 14.90 -14.89 12.63
C GLU A 17 16.10 -15.57 13.27
N LEU A 18 15.90 -16.68 13.98
CA LEU A 18 16.97 -17.50 14.53
C LEU A 18 17.84 -18.11 13.42
N PHE A 19 17.21 -18.59 12.34
CA PHE A 19 17.93 -19.06 11.16
C PHE A 19 18.74 -17.93 10.51
N TYR A 20 18.13 -16.75 10.26
CA TYR A 20 18.81 -15.62 9.64
C TYR A 20 19.94 -15.06 10.49
N ARG A 21 19.80 -15.06 11.82
CA ARG A 21 20.87 -14.71 12.74
C ARG A 21 22.07 -15.67 12.57
N ALA A 22 21.81 -16.97 12.56
CA ALA A 22 22.86 -17.98 12.36
C ALA A 22 23.50 -17.84 10.97
N TYR A 23 22.71 -17.64 9.91
CA TYR A 23 23.17 -17.40 8.56
C TYR A 23 24.08 -16.16 8.48
N ARG A 24 23.72 -15.05 9.11
CA ARG A 24 24.50 -13.83 9.14
C ARG A 24 25.81 -14.00 9.93
N LEU A 25 25.77 -14.68 11.05
CA LEU A 25 26.96 -15.00 11.84
C LEU A 25 27.94 -15.90 11.07
N ALA A 26 27.44 -16.87 10.33
CA ALA A 26 28.29 -17.74 9.52
C ALA A 26 29.10 -16.95 8.46
N LYS A 27 28.57 -15.85 7.94
CA LYS A 27 29.24 -15.00 6.92
C LYS A 27 30.51 -14.30 7.43
N PHE A 28 30.76 -14.23 8.72
CA PHE A 28 32.02 -13.68 9.26
C PHE A 28 33.25 -14.56 8.97
N SER A 29 33.07 -15.84 8.59
CA SER A 29 34.15 -16.75 8.23
C SER A 29 33.82 -17.48 6.93
N PRO A 30 34.64 -17.36 5.87
CA PRO A 30 34.36 -18.04 4.60
C PRO A 30 34.18 -19.55 4.75
N SER A 31 35.06 -20.24 5.50
CA SER A 31 34.94 -21.67 5.76
C SER A 31 33.73 -22.04 6.63
N GLY A 32 33.38 -21.18 7.61
CA GLY A 32 32.20 -21.34 8.44
C GLY A 32 30.93 -21.19 7.63
N PHE A 33 30.91 -20.24 6.69
CA PHE A 33 29.76 -20.00 5.81
C PHE A 33 29.54 -21.18 4.82
N GLU A 34 30.60 -21.69 4.21
CA GLU A 34 30.50 -22.84 3.34
C GLU A 34 29.95 -24.08 4.08
N ALA A 35 30.49 -24.36 5.29
CA ALA A 35 29.98 -25.43 6.14
C ALA A 35 28.53 -25.23 6.52
N PHE A 36 28.11 -23.97 6.84
CA PHE A 36 26.74 -23.64 7.17
C PHE A 36 25.81 -23.90 5.98
N ILE A 37 26.14 -23.41 4.77
CA ILE A 37 25.33 -23.62 3.56
C ILE A 37 25.13 -25.09 3.26
N HIS A 38 26.15 -25.92 3.44
CA HIS A 38 26.06 -27.38 3.23
C HIS A 38 25.17 -28.10 4.26
N GLN A 39 24.98 -27.52 5.45
CA GLN A 39 24.16 -28.10 6.54
C GLN A 39 22.71 -27.59 6.54
N ILE A 40 22.38 -26.60 5.70
CA ILE A 40 21.01 -26.07 5.65
C ILE A 40 20.04 -27.17 5.18
N ASP A 41 19.00 -27.39 5.96
CA ASP A 41 17.89 -28.24 5.59
C ASP A 41 16.97 -27.54 4.57
N ARG A 42 16.94 -28.07 3.35
CA ARG A 42 16.09 -27.54 2.27
C ARG A 42 14.59 -27.66 2.59
N GLU A 43 14.18 -28.63 3.38
CA GLU A 43 12.78 -28.77 3.80
C GLU A 43 12.40 -27.66 4.78
N GLN A 44 13.27 -27.33 5.72
CA GLN A 44 13.10 -26.18 6.62
C GLN A 44 13.01 -24.87 5.84
N VAL A 45 13.89 -24.65 4.84
CA VAL A 45 13.87 -23.44 3.99
C VAL A 45 12.53 -23.31 3.28
N ARG A 46 12.00 -24.39 2.70
CA ARG A 46 10.67 -24.38 2.05
C ARG A 46 9.54 -24.16 3.03
N ARG A 47 9.55 -24.86 4.17
CA ARG A 47 8.49 -24.75 5.19
C ARG A 47 8.38 -23.36 5.75
N LEU A 48 9.50 -22.69 5.99
CA LEU A 48 9.56 -21.34 6.57
C LEU A 48 9.60 -20.24 5.50
N ASN A 49 9.62 -20.60 4.22
CA ASN A 49 9.78 -19.69 3.08
C ASN A 49 10.99 -18.75 3.26
N LEU A 50 12.14 -19.35 3.60
CA LEU A 50 13.36 -18.59 3.86
C LEU A 50 14.03 -18.15 2.57
N LEU A 51 14.62 -16.96 2.58
CA LEU A 51 15.48 -16.44 1.52
C LEU A 51 16.93 -16.86 1.80
N VAL A 52 17.53 -17.57 0.87
CA VAL A 52 18.94 -17.95 0.89
C VAL A 52 19.56 -17.44 -0.40
N PRO A 53 20.28 -16.31 -0.41
CA PRO A 53 20.78 -15.65 -1.61
C PRO A 53 21.65 -16.56 -2.51
N GLU A 54 22.29 -17.55 -1.95
CA GLU A 54 23.07 -18.56 -2.67
C GLU A 54 22.20 -19.58 -3.42
N TRP A 55 20.90 -19.60 -3.16
CA TRP A 55 19.93 -20.48 -3.81
C TRP A 55 18.90 -19.65 -4.59
N PRO A 56 19.10 -19.44 -5.91
CA PRO A 56 18.24 -18.57 -6.71
C PRO A 56 16.74 -18.94 -6.67
N ASP A 57 16.42 -20.21 -6.43
CA ASP A 57 15.05 -20.72 -6.31
C ASP A 57 14.33 -20.25 -5.05
N THR A 58 15.03 -19.66 -4.08
CA THR A 58 14.47 -19.06 -2.88
C THR A 58 14.23 -17.55 -3.01
N ILE A 59 14.75 -16.93 -4.07
CA ILE A 59 14.64 -15.47 -4.28
C ILE A 59 13.38 -15.15 -5.05
N GLN A 60 12.57 -14.30 -4.49
CA GLN A 60 11.37 -13.76 -5.13
C GLN A 60 11.54 -12.26 -5.37
N ALA A 61 11.52 -11.85 -6.66
CA ALA A 61 11.63 -10.44 -7.04
C ALA A 61 10.29 -9.71 -7.00
N GLU A 62 9.16 -10.41 -7.12
CA GLU A 62 7.82 -9.83 -7.09
C GLU A 62 6.93 -10.55 -6.07
N TYR A 63 6.31 -9.77 -5.18
CA TYR A 63 5.30 -10.25 -4.24
C TYR A 63 3.90 -9.80 -4.65
N LEU A 64 2.96 -10.75 -4.63
CA LEU A 64 1.58 -10.53 -5.06
C LEU A 64 0.62 -10.47 -3.87
N GLU A 65 -0.48 -9.73 -4.03
CA GLU A 65 -1.56 -9.66 -3.02
C GLU A 65 -2.04 -11.04 -2.55
N SER A 66 -2.07 -12.04 -3.45
CA SER A 66 -2.55 -13.39 -3.12
C SER A 66 -1.70 -14.14 -2.09
N GLN A 67 -0.47 -13.70 -1.84
CA GLN A 67 0.45 -14.33 -0.88
C GLN A 67 0.22 -13.85 0.55
N PHE A 68 -0.28 -12.62 0.71
CA PHE A 68 -0.42 -11.96 2.02
C PHE A 68 -1.88 -11.80 2.45
N PHE A 69 -2.79 -11.72 1.50
CA PHE A 69 -4.18 -11.41 1.79
C PHE A 69 -5.10 -12.59 1.50
N SER A 70 -6.01 -12.86 2.44
CA SER A 70 -7.09 -13.81 2.22
C SER A 70 -7.90 -13.48 0.96
N PRO A 71 -8.48 -14.47 0.26
CA PRO A 71 -9.47 -14.24 -0.80
C PRO A 71 -10.66 -13.40 -0.34
N ASP A 72 -10.93 -13.37 0.96
CA ASP A 72 -11.93 -12.47 1.55
C ASP A 72 -11.44 -11.01 1.46
N ARG A 73 -12.10 -10.26 0.57
CA ARG A 73 -11.77 -8.84 0.33
C ARG A 73 -12.08 -7.92 1.52
N ARG A 74 -12.76 -8.42 2.57
CA ARG A 74 -12.99 -7.65 3.80
C ARG A 74 -11.71 -7.44 4.59
N VAL A 75 -10.76 -8.36 4.47
CA VAL A 75 -9.44 -8.26 5.10
C VAL A 75 -8.44 -7.73 4.07
N GLY A 76 -8.22 -6.45 4.08
CA GLY A 76 -7.36 -5.80 3.09
C GLY A 76 -6.11 -5.15 3.66
N ILE A 77 -5.82 -5.41 4.95
CA ILE A 77 -4.60 -5.01 5.64
C ILE A 77 -3.96 -6.27 6.23
N HIS A 78 -2.64 -6.41 6.03
CA HIS A 78 -1.82 -7.43 6.66
C HIS A 78 -0.78 -6.73 7.54
N VAL A 79 -0.59 -7.22 8.77
CA VAL A 79 0.37 -6.66 9.72
C VAL A 79 1.30 -7.77 10.19
N SER A 80 2.60 -7.52 10.12
CA SER A 80 3.62 -8.46 10.57
C SER A 80 4.84 -7.72 11.11
N LYS A 81 5.60 -8.37 11.97
CA LYS A 81 6.97 -7.95 12.25
C LYS A 81 7.84 -8.30 11.04
N HIS A 82 8.67 -7.35 10.58
CA HIS A 82 9.73 -7.65 9.63
C HIS A 82 10.77 -8.55 10.29
N ASN A 83 11.12 -9.68 9.65
CA ASN A 83 12.09 -10.59 10.24
C ASN A 83 13.47 -9.95 10.33
N CYS A 84 14.03 -9.92 11.54
CA CYS A 84 15.41 -9.49 11.77
C CYS A 84 16.40 -10.39 11.03
N TYR A 85 17.56 -9.81 10.68
CA TYR A 85 18.67 -10.50 10.02
C TYR A 85 18.37 -11.07 8.63
N THR A 86 17.15 -10.87 8.09
CA THR A 86 16.82 -11.28 6.70
C THR A 86 17.80 -10.63 5.73
N PRO A 87 18.37 -11.37 4.76
CA PRO A 87 19.18 -10.78 3.72
C PRO A 87 18.39 -9.72 2.95
N PRO A 88 18.93 -8.50 2.76
CA PRO A 88 18.26 -7.44 2.03
C PRO A 88 18.23 -7.74 0.52
N VAL A 89 17.23 -8.49 0.08
CA VAL A 89 17.05 -8.84 -1.34
C VAL A 89 16.14 -7.81 -2.00
N PRO A 90 16.58 -7.15 -3.08
CA PRO A 90 15.73 -6.22 -3.82
C PRO A 90 14.48 -6.92 -4.37
N HIS A 91 13.31 -6.36 -4.07
CA HIS A 91 12.02 -6.88 -4.50
C HIS A 91 11.02 -5.75 -4.72
N HIS A 92 9.89 -6.07 -5.32
CA HIS A 92 8.75 -5.19 -5.45
C HIS A 92 7.43 -5.95 -5.20
N HIS A 93 6.36 -5.22 -5.01
CA HIS A 93 5.04 -5.79 -4.74
C HIS A 93 3.93 -5.02 -5.47
N ASN A 94 2.73 -5.60 -5.58
CA ASN A 94 1.60 -4.98 -6.27
C ASN A 94 0.55 -4.32 -5.33
N PHE A 95 0.90 -4.14 -4.06
CA PHE A 95 0.12 -3.49 -3.00
C PHE A 95 0.89 -2.30 -2.40
N PHE A 96 0.29 -1.53 -1.51
CA PHE A 96 0.99 -0.53 -0.71
C PHE A 96 1.66 -1.18 0.48
N GLU A 97 2.84 -0.74 0.80
CA GLU A 97 3.55 -1.09 2.02
C GLU A 97 3.80 0.16 2.86
N LEU A 98 3.60 0.02 4.15
CA LEU A 98 4.00 0.94 5.17
C LEU A 98 4.83 0.16 6.16
N PHE A 99 6.04 0.61 6.49
CA PHE A 99 6.74 0.07 7.64
C PHE A 99 7.07 1.16 8.66
N TYR A 100 7.13 0.76 9.92
CA TYR A 100 7.42 1.62 11.06
C TYR A 100 8.50 1.00 11.92
N VAL A 101 9.55 1.76 12.23
CA VAL A 101 10.59 1.33 13.17
C VAL A 101 10.07 1.56 14.58
N LEU A 102 9.58 0.50 15.20
CA LEU A 102 9.01 0.55 16.55
C LEU A 102 10.10 0.67 17.60
N GLU A 103 11.20 -0.08 17.45
CA GLU A 103 12.40 -0.05 18.30
C GLU A 103 13.65 -0.28 17.46
N GLY A 104 14.75 0.39 17.83
CA GLY A 104 16.05 0.19 17.20
C GLY A 104 16.20 0.95 15.88
N ARG A 105 16.68 0.27 14.83
CA ARG A 105 17.04 0.88 13.56
C ARG A 105 16.99 -0.12 12.39
N CYS A 106 16.91 0.42 11.17
CA CYS A 106 17.06 -0.35 9.95
C CYS A 106 17.73 0.49 8.85
N SER A 107 18.13 -0.14 7.76
CA SER A 107 18.57 0.52 6.53
C SER A 107 17.60 0.16 5.41
N HIS A 108 17.08 1.16 4.72
CA HIS A 108 16.14 0.98 3.62
C HIS A 108 16.75 1.48 2.32
N GLN A 109 16.86 0.60 1.35
CA GLN A 109 17.30 0.91 -0.01
C GLN A 109 16.09 0.95 -0.94
N ILE A 110 15.91 2.09 -1.63
CA ILE A 110 14.91 2.27 -2.68
C ILE A 110 15.65 2.67 -3.95
N ARG A 111 15.62 1.81 -4.96
CA ARG A 111 16.43 1.97 -6.16
C ARG A 111 17.92 2.20 -5.80
N GLU A 112 18.46 3.40 -6.09
CA GLU A 112 19.85 3.78 -5.78
C GLU A 112 20.00 4.59 -4.48
N HIS A 113 18.89 4.93 -3.85
CA HIS A 113 18.88 5.72 -2.60
C HIS A 113 18.83 4.80 -1.38
N THR A 114 19.69 5.06 -0.41
CA THR A 114 19.70 4.32 0.87
C THR A 114 19.51 5.30 2.01
N SER A 115 18.49 5.04 2.84
CA SER A 115 18.17 5.82 4.04
C SER A 115 18.42 4.97 5.29
N ALA A 116 19.11 5.54 6.27
CA ALA A 116 19.18 4.98 7.62
C ALA A 116 17.96 5.47 8.40
N MET A 117 17.23 4.54 9.00
CA MET A 117 16.01 4.80 9.74
C MET A 117 16.14 4.32 11.18
N SER A 118 15.53 5.02 12.12
CA SER A 118 15.57 4.79 13.55
C SER A 118 14.17 4.75 14.17
N ALA A 119 14.09 4.37 15.45
CA ALA A 119 12.81 4.32 16.16
C ALA A 119 12.00 5.60 15.97
N GLY A 120 10.74 5.46 15.59
CA GLY A 120 9.84 6.54 15.22
C GLY A 120 9.80 6.85 13.72
N ASP A 121 10.74 6.36 12.91
CA ASP A 121 10.67 6.57 11.47
C ASP A 121 9.67 5.64 10.81
N LEU A 122 8.98 6.18 9.81
CA LEU A 122 7.92 5.51 9.07
C LEU A 122 8.10 5.75 7.58
N CYS A 123 8.00 4.70 6.77
CA CYS A 123 8.09 4.80 5.32
C CYS A 123 6.85 4.21 4.65
N PHE A 124 6.28 4.96 3.71
CA PHE A 124 5.30 4.45 2.73
C PHE A 124 6.00 4.14 1.42
N ILE A 125 5.67 2.99 0.84
CA ILE A 125 6.21 2.54 -0.44
C ILE A 125 5.06 2.26 -1.39
N GLN A 126 5.17 2.78 -2.61
CA GLN A 126 4.20 2.51 -3.65
C GLN A 126 4.37 1.10 -4.25
N PRO A 127 3.28 0.53 -4.79
CA PRO A 127 3.37 -0.68 -5.60
C PRO A 127 4.34 -0.54 -6.77
N ARG A 128 5.06 -1.62 -7.08
CA ARG A 128 6.05 -1.73 -8.17
C ARG A 128 7.35 -0.96 -7.95
N VAL A 129 7.56 -0.38 -6.80
CA VAL A 129 8.84 0.23 -6.43
C VAL A 129 9.78 -0.84 -5.94
N THR A 130 10.96 -0.98 -6.58
CA THR A 130 11.99 -1.91 -6.13
C THR A 130 12.70 -1.35 -4.92
N HIS A 131 12.71 -2.13 -3.84
CA HIS A 131 13.33 -1.76 -2.57
C HIS A 131 13.87 -2.98 -1.84
N ALA A 132 14.66 -2.74 -0.79
CA ALA A 132 15.17 -3.76 0.12
C ALA A 132 15.30 -3.16 1.52
N LEU A 133 14.89 -3.91 2.54
CA LEU A 133 15.00 -3.53 3.94
C LEU A 133 16.01 -4.41 4.66
N ASP A 134 16.97 -3.83 5.36
CA ASP A 134 17.97 -4.51 6.17
C ASP A 134 17.77 -4.18 7.66
N VAL A 135 17.27 -5.16 8.40
CA VAL A 135 17.18 -5.13 9.87
C VAL A 135 18.29 -6.01 10.43
N SER A 136 19.45 -5.40 10.70
CA SER A 136 20.70 -6.12 10.95
C SER A 136 20.96 -6.52 12.40
N ASP A 137 20.04 -6.15 13.29
CA ASP A 137 20.07 -6.47 14.74
C ASP A 137 18.66 -6.88 15.21
N GLU A 138 18.43 -6.93 16.52
CA GLU A 138 17.12 -7.29 17.10
C GLU A 138 16.13 -6.12 17.17
N SER A 139 16.25 -5.16 16.25
CA SER A 139 15.30 -4.06 16.10
C SER A 139 13.90 -4.58 15.74
N VAL A 140 12.88 -3.85 16.18
CA VAL A 140 11.49 -4.20 15.91
C VAL A 140 10.94 -3.27 14.84
N VAL A 141 10.75 -3.80 13.63
CA VAL A 141 10.14 -3.10 12.51
C VAL A 141 8.81 -3.77 12.17
N ILE A 142 7.77 -2.97 11.99
CA ILE A 142 6.41 -3.44 11.72
C ILE A 142 6.04 -3.13 10.28
N ASP A 143 5.72 -4.17 9.51
CA ASP A 143 5.20 -4.07 8.15
C ASP A 143 3.67 -4.03 8.17
N VAL A 144 3.09 -3.08 7.47
CA VAL A 144 1.64 -2.94 7.25
C VAL A 144 1.39 -2.90 5.76
N LEU A 145 0.94 -4.02 5.22
CA LEU A 145 0.64 -4.16 3.80
C LEU A 145 -0.83 -3.82 3.56
N ILE A 146 -1.12 -3.00 2.54
CA ILE A 146 -2.47 -2.51 2.28
C ILE A 146 -2.84 -2.73 0.81
N ARG A 147 -3.93 -3.47 0.57
CA ARG A 147 -4.46 -3.62 -0.78
C ARG A 147 -4.84 -2.28 -1.40
N LYS A 148 -4.60 -2.13 -2.70
CA LYS A 148 -5.07 -0.94 -3.45
C LYS A 148 -6.58 -0.72 -3.32
N SER A 149 -7.38 -1.80 -3.36
CA SER A 149 -8.84 -1.71 -3.21
C SER A 149 -9.27 -1.27 -1.82
N THR A 150 -8.56 -1.72 -0.77
CA THR A 150 -8.81 -1.30 0.61
C THR A 150 -8.49 0.15 0.81
N PHE A 151 -7.38 0.60 0.24
CA PHE A 151 -6.99 2.00 0.31
C PHE A 151 -8.08 2.93 -0.21
N ARG A 152 -8.61 2.66 -1.40
CA ARG A 152 -9.72 3.43 -1.97
C ARG A 152 -10.99 3.42 -1.12
N HIS A 153 -11.27 2.31 -0.47
CA HIS A 153 -12.53 2.13 0.26
C HIS A 153 -12.51 2.78 1.64
N TYR A 154 -11.47 2.52 2.44
CA TYR A 154 -11.44 2.95 3.84
C TYR A 154 -10.82 4.33 4.04
N PHE A 155 -9.93 4.76 3.13
CA PHE A 155 -9.20 6.03 3.27
C PHE A 155 -9.67 7.10 2.29
N TYR A 156 -10.84 6.93 1.68
CA TYR A 156 -11.40 7.86 0.70
C TYR A 156 -11.50 9.31 1.22
N SER A 157 -11.90 9.50 2.47
CA SER A 157 -11.97 10.83 3.08
C SER A 157 -10.59 11.52 3.18
N ILE A 158 -9.52 10.74 3.37
CA ILE A 158 -8.15 11.26 3.36
C ILE A 158 -7.74 11.67 1.94
N LEU A 159 -8.16 10.90 0.93
CA LEU A 159 -7.87 11.17 -0.48
C LEU A 159 -8.54 12.44 -1.02
N GLN A 160 -9.64 12.89 -0.43
CA GLN A 160 -10.32 14.13 -0.82
C GLN A 160 -9.59 15.40 -0.38
N GLY A 161 -8.69 15.29 0.61
CA GLY A 161 -7.89 16.41 1.08
C GLY A 161 -6.82 16.85 0.06
N ASP A 162 -6.48 18.14 0.03
CA ASP A 162 -5.32 18.65 -0.70
C ASP A 162 -4.07 18.56 0.20
N ASN A 163 -3.52 17.38 0.33
CA ASN A 163 -2.36 17.11 1.16
C ASN A 163 -1.43 16.10 0.48
N LEU A 164 -0.19 16.02 0.96
CA LEU A 164 0.87 15.20 0.38
C LEU A 164 0.51 13.70 0.37
N LEU A 165 -0.08 13.16 1.45
CA LEU A 165 -0.51 11.77 1.50
C LEU A 165 -1.58 11.47 0.45
N ALA A 166 -2.60 12.35 0.33
CA ALA A 166 -3.60 12.21 -0.72
C ALA A 166 -2.95 12.23 -2.10
N ASN A 167 -2.00 13.14 -2.34
CA ASN A 167 -1.27 13.24 -3.60
C ASN A 167 -0.45 11.98 -3.88
N PHE A 168 0.24 11.45 -2.89
CA PHE A 168 0.99 10.21 -2.98
C PHE A 168 0.11 9.03 -3.41
N PHE A 169 -1.00 8.81 -2.71
CA PHE A 169 -1.89 7.71 -3.01
C PHE A 169 -2.66 7.91 -4.32
N MET A 170 -3.10 9.13 -4.61
CA MET A 170 -3.78 9.45 -5.88
C MET A 170 -2.85 9.26 -7.08
N SER A 171 -1.59 9.66 -6.98
CA SER A 171 -0.62 9.43 -8.05
C SER A 171 -0.46 7.94 -8.35
N THR A 172 -0.43 7.07 -7.33
CA THR A 172 -0.34 5.62 -7.51
C THR A 172 -1.60 5.00 -8.14
N LEU A 173 -2.78 5.51 -7.75
CA LEU A 173 -4.03 4.96 -8.23
C LEU A 173 -4.31 5.33 -9.69
N TYR A 174 -3.83 6.50 -10.14
CA TYR A 174 -4.19 7.08 -11.42
C TYR A 174 -3.01 7.44 -12.32
N SER A 175 -1.76 7.19 -11.91
CA SER A 175 -0.55 7.46 -12.70
C SER A 175 0.39 6.25 -12.70
N GLU A 176 1.13 6.08 -13.81
CA GLU A 176 2.25 5.13 -13.87
C GLU A 176 3.54 5.73 -13.28
N ARG A 177 3.59 7.05 -13.12
CA ARG A 177 4.70 7.82 -12.55
C ARG A 177 4.23 8.48 -11.27
N GLY A 178 4.30 7.75 -10.17
CA GLY A 178 3.99 8.26 -8.83
C GLY A 178 5.23 8.69 -8.07
N ILE A 179 5.03 9.15 -6.84
CA ILE A 179 6.10 9.36 -5.86
C ILE A 179 6.44 7.99 -5.29
N ASP A 180 7.66 7.50 -5.46
CA ASP A 180 8.04 6.14 -5.09
C ASP A 180 7.84 5.86 -3.59
N TYR A 181 8.18 6.82 -2.73
CA TYR A 181 8.09 6.66 -1.27
C TYR A 181 7.85 7.99 -0.55
N LEU A 182 7.38 7.90 0.69
CA LEU A 182 7.34 9.00 1.67
C LEU A 182 7.97 8.51 2.97
N ILE A 183 8.95 9.24 3.52
CA ILE A 183 9.52 8.97 4.83
C ILE A 183 9.11 10.06 5.81
N PHE A 184 8.61 9.67 6.98
CA PHE A 184 8.24 10.55 8.07
C PHE A 184 9.16 10.27 9.26
N HIS A 185 9.88 11.28 9.70
CA HIS A 185 10.70 11.24 10.91
C HIS A 185 9.86 11.71 12.08
N THR A 186 9.23 10.78 12.78
CA THR A 186 8.28 11.13 13.85
C THR A 186 8.88 11.11 15.25
N GLY A 187 10.13 10.65 15.38
CA GLY A 187 10.81 10.54 16.66
C GLY A 187 10.01 9.72 17.68
N ASP A 188 10.14 10.05 18.95
CA ASP A 188 9.46 9.35 20.03
C ASP A 188 8.00 9.82 20.23
N ASP A 189 7.19 9.91 19.13
CA ASP A 189 5.76 10.25 19.30
C ASP A 189 5.00 9.10 19.98
N PRO A 190 4.60 9.26 21.27
CA PRO A 190 3.96 8.20 22.03
C PRO A 190 2.55 7.86 21.49
N ALA A 191 1.92 8.74 20.71
CA ALA A 191 0.61 8.47 20.13
C ALA A 191 0.72 7.55 18.92
N LEU A 192 1.75 7.72 18.09
CA LEU A 192 2.06 6.81 16.99
C LEU A 192 2.56 5.47 17.51
N HIS A 193 3.53 5.47 18.45
CA HIS A 193 4.02 4.24 19.06
C HIS A 193 2.86 3.37 19.60
N ARG A 194 1.98 3.95 20.45
CA ARG A 194 0.81 3.23 20.97
C ARG A 194 -0.13 2.74 19.88
N ALA A 195 -0.33 3.52 18.83
CA ALA A 195 -1.20 3.12 17.71
C ALA A 195 -0.63 1.89 16.96
N PHE A 196 0.69 1.79 16.79
CA PHE A 196 1.32 0.62 16.16
C PHE A 196 1.31 -0.60 17.08
N VAL A 197 1.53 -0.43 18.40
CA VAL A 197 1.41 -1.54 19.36
C VAL A 197 -0.04 -2.04 19.42
N GLU A 198 -1.04 -1.13 19.48
CA GLU A 198 -2.46 -1.46 19.42
C GLU A 198 -2.80 -2.23 18.12
N LEU A 199 -2.27 -1.77 16.97
CA LEU A 199 -2.45 -2.44 15.67
C LEU A 199 -1.90 -3.87 15.67
N CYS A 200 -0.70 -4.07 16.20
CA CYS A 200 -0.09 -5.39 16.32
C CYS A 200 -0.90 -6.30 17.23
N GLY A 201 -1.30 -5.83 18.41
CA GLY A 201 -2.10 -6.59 19.36
C GLY A 201 -3.42 -7.05 18.78
N GLU A 202 -4.14 -6.15 18.09
CA GLU A 202 -5.41 -6.47 17.43
C GLU A 202 -5.24 -7.49 16.31
N TYR A 203 -4.16 -7.34 15.51
CA TYR A 203 -3.88 -8.28 14.43
C TYR A 203 -3.40 -9.66 14.92
N MET A 204 -2.74 -9.74 16.07
CA MET A 204 -2.33 -11.01 16.70
C MET A 204 -3.53 -11.78 17.26
N GLU A 205 -4.47 -11.09 17.93
CA GLU A 205 -5.64 -11.71 18.56
C GLU A 205 -6.73 -12.10 17.55
N LYS A 206 -6.94 -11.30 16.51
CA LYS A 206 -7.95 -11.50 15.45
C LYS A 206 -9.34 -11.86 15.99
N GLN A 207 -9.78 -11.11 17.01
CA GLN A 207 -11.13 -11.26 17.55
C GLN A 207 -12.21 -10.84 16.55
N ASP A 208 -13.46 -11.04 16.88
CA ASP A 208 -14.59 -10.60 16.05
C ASP A 208 -14.45 -9.11 15.73
N TYR A 209 -14.69 -8.74 14.47
CA TYR A 209 -14.54 -7.37 13.94
C TYR A 209 -13.11 -6.83 13.91
N TYR A 210 -12.06 -7.63 14.14
CA TYR A 210 -10.67 -7.15 14.11
C TYR A 210 -10.32 -6.38 12.82
N SER A 211 -10.85 -6.81 11.67
CA SER A 211 -10.59 -6.11 10.39
C SER A 211 -11.13 -4.68 10.36
N VAL A 212 -12.24 -4.43 11.04
CA VAL A 212 -12.84 -3.08 11.16
C VAL A 212 -11.96 -2.22 12.05
N LEU A 213 -11.51 -2.78 13.19
CA LEU A 213 -10.67 -2.06 14.14
C LEU A 213 -9.28 -1.79 13.57
N VAL A 214 -8.66 -2.75 12.88
CA VAL A 214 -7.39 -2.58 12.15
C VAL A 214 -7.49 -1.42 11.16
N ASN A 215 -8.56 -1.34 10.35
CA ASN A 215 -8.77 -0.21 9.42
C ASN A 215 -8.91 1.13 10.17
N ALA A 216 -9.61 1.15 11.31
CA ALA A 216 -9.77 2.36 12.13
C ALA A 216 -8.43 2.82 12.73
N ILE A 217 -7.60 1.89 13.24
CA ILE A 217 -6.28 2.20 13.79
C ILE A 217 -5.36 2.74 12.68
N VAL A 218 -5.33 2.12 11.50
CA VAL A 218 -4.54 2.62 10.36
C VAL A 218 -5.02 4.00 9.92
N THR A 219 -6.34 4.26 9.93
CA THR A 219 -6.89 5.60 9.70
C THR A 219 -6.41 6.61 10.75
N LYS A 220 -6.40 6.23 12.03
CA LYS A 220 -5.86 7.05 13.13
C LYS A 220 -4.38 7.38 12.90
N ILE A 221 -3.55 6.41 12.48
CA ILE A 221 -2.14 6.62 12.13
C ILE A 221 -2.01 7.67 11.01
N PHE A 222 -2.76 7.53 9.92
CA PHE A 222 -2.74 8.53 8.83
C PHE A 222 -3.16 9.92 9.29
N VAL A 223 -4.19 10.03 10.12
CA VAL A 223 -4.64 11.32 10.65
C VAL A 223 -3.57 11.95 11.57
N LEU A 224 -2.86 11.17 12.37
CA LEU A 224 -1.75 11.66 13.19
C LEU A 224 -0.60 12.20 12.32
N LEU A 225 -0.22 11.48 11.27
CA LEU A 225 0.79 11.91 10.31
C LEU A 225 0.40 13.21 9.61
N LEU A 226 -0.84 13.30 9.11
CA LEU A 226 -1.37 14.49 8.45
C LEU A 226 -1.38 15.73 9.35
N ARG A 227 -1.63 15.55 10.63
CA ARG A 227 -1.72 16.67 11.58
C ARG A 227 -0.38 17.20 12.05
N LYS A 228 0.65 16.34 12.10
CA LYS A 228 1.88 16.66 12.82
C LYS A 228 3.14 16.68 11.95
N TYR A 229 3.18 15.89 10.86
CA TYR A 229 4.45 15.57 10.20
C TYR A 229 4.50 15.88 8.70
N MET A 230 3.49 16.57 8.16
CA MET A 230 3.43 16.85 6.72
C MET A 230 4.58 17.73 6.23
N ASP A 231 5.02 18.69 7.05
CA ASP A 231 6.09 19.63 6.69
C ASP A 231 7.50 19.03 6.84
N ALA A 232 7.61 17.88 7.51
CA ALA A 232 8.88 17.17 7.76
C ALA A 232 8.96 15.84 7.00
N CYS A 233 8.18 15.67 5.94
CA CYS A 233 8.18 14.47 5.13
C CYS A 233 9.29 14.51 4.07
N GLU A 234 10.12 13.48 4.05
CA GLU A 234 11.11 13.26 3.00
C GLU A 234 10.47 12.54 1.80
N LEU A 235 10.74 13.02 0.60
CA LEU A 235 10.23 12.45 -0.65
C LEU A 235 11.20 12.72 -1.83
N PRO A 236 11.16 11.90 -2.90
CA PRO A 236 11.93 12.17 -4.12
C PRO A 236 11.46 13.47 -4.79
N GLN A 237 12.29 14.52 -4.74
CA GLN A 237 11.90 15.85 -5.23
C GLN A 237 11.70 15.92 -6.74
N ASP A 238 12.44 15.13 -7.53
CA ASP A 238 12.30 15.00 -8.97
C ASP A 238 10.94 14.45 -9.40
N GLN A 239 10.35 13.56 -8.62
CA GLN A 239 9.06 12.92 -8.90
C GLN A 239 7.86 13.76 -8.42
N PHE A 240 8.07 14.66 -7.47
CA PHE A 240 6.98 15.44 -6.87
C PHE A 240 6.28 16.36 -7.88
N HIS A 241 7.04 17.05 -8.73
CA HIS A 241 6.47 17.97 -9.73
C HIS A 241 5.66 17.23 -10.80
N ASP A 242 6.14 16.08 -11.27
CA ASP A 242 5.45 15.26 -12.27
C ASP A 242 4.15 14.69 -11.73
N SER A 243 4.14 14.26 -10.46
CA SER A 243 2.96 13.68 -9.82
C SER A 243 1.84 14.69 -9.55
N GLN A 244 2.15 15.95 -9.28
CA GLN A 244 1.14 16.98 -8.99
C GLN A 244 0.13 17.15 -10.13
N THR A 245 0.58 17.17 -11.38
CA THR A 245 -0.34 17.32 -12.54
C THR A 245 -1.25 16.11 -12.67
N ALA A 246 -0.74 14.90 -12.49
CA ALA A 246 -1.56 13.67 -12.50
C ALA A 246 -2.64 13.70 -11.42
N VAL A 247 -2.27 14.11 -10.21
CA VAL A 247 -3.19 14.24 -9.07
C VAL A 247 -4.27 15.28 -9.33
N ARG A 248 -3.91 16.45 -9.86
CA ARG A 248 -4.88 17.49 -10.22
C ARG A 248 -5.89 17.00 -11.26
N ILE A 249 -5.42 16.30 -12.30
CA ILE A 249 -6.30 15.69 -13.31
C ILE A 249 -7.20 14.63 -12.66
N ALA A 250 -6.66 13.74 -11.83
CA ALA A 250 -7.44 12.72 -11.14
C ALA A 250 -8.54 13.33 -10.25
N ARG A 251 -8.23 14.38 -9.50
CA ARG A 251 -9.22 15.12 -8.68
C ARG A 251 -10.30 15.76 -9.52
N TYR A 252 -9.92 16.43 -10.61
CA TYR A 252 -10.91 17.00 -11.54
C TYR A 252 -11.88 15.93 -12.02
N LEU A 253 -11.36 14.76 -12.41
CA LEU A 253 -12.19 13.65 -12.86
C LEU A 253 -13.06 13.06 -11.75
N GLN A 254 -12.56 12.96 -10.50
CA GLN A 254 -13.37 12.50 -9.38
C GLN A 254 -14.53 13.46 -9.07
N THR A 255 -14.25 14.75 -9.03
CA THR A 255 -15.25 15.77 -8.71
C THR A 255 -16.28 15.92 -9.82
N ASN A 256 -15.85 15.81 -11.09
CA ASN A 256 -16.67 16.06 -12.26
C ASN A 256 -17.05 14.80 -13.05
N ALA A 257 -16.95 13.59 -12.45
CA ALA A 257 -17.09 12.32 -13.16
C ALA A 257 -18.33 12.22 -14.05
N ALA A 258 -19.48 12.76 -13.57
CA ALA A 258 -20.74 12.71 -14.30
C ALA A 258 -20.69 13.52 -15.62
N THR A 259 -20.04 14.69 -15.61
CA THR A 259 -20.11 15.68 -16.70
C THR A 259 -18.78 15.92 -17.40
N ALA A 260 -17.67 15.33 -16.92
CA ALA A 260 -16.35 15.57 -17.46
C ALA A 260 -16.24 15.20 -18.94
N THR A 261 -15.68 16.13 -19.71
CA THR A 261 -15.26 15.93 -21.11
C THR A 261 -13.79 16.28 -21.25
N LEU A 262 -13.12 15.73 -22.27
CA LEU A 262 -11.72 16.08 -22.55
C LEU A 262 -11.55 17.58 -22.81
N GLY A 263 -12.48 18.19 -23.57
CA GLY A 263 -12.45 19.63 -23.86
C GLY A 263 -12.65 20.47 -22.60
N GLY A 264 -13.61 20.11 -21.74
CA GLY A 264 -13.86 20.82 -20.47
C GLY A 264 -12.65 20.74 -19.53
N MET A 265 -12.04 19.54 -19.41
CA MET A 265 -10.82 19.36 -18.63
C MET A 265 -9.65 20.18 -19.21
N ALA A 266 -9.45 20.13 -20.54
CA ALA A 266 -8.37 20.88 -21.19
C ALA A 266 -8.52 22.39 -20.94
N ALA A 267 -9.75 22.92 -21.03
CA ALA A 267 -10.02 24.32 -20.72
C ALA A 267 -9.70 24.69 -19.27
N GLU A 268 -10.10 23.86 -18.29
CA GLU A 268 -9.82 24.06 -16.87
C GLU A 268 -8.33 24.16 -16.58
N PHE A 269 -7.51 23.34 -17.26
CA PHE A 269 -6.07 23.30 -17.08
C PHE A 269 -5.29 24.21 -18.03
N HIS A 270 -5.96 25.01 -18.85
CA HIS A 270 -5.37 25.87 -19.88
C HIS A 270 -4.54 25.09 -20.91
N TYR A 271 -4.98 23.89 -21.27
CA TYR A 271 -4.36 23.04 -22.27
C TYR A 271 -5.20 22.98 -23.56
N THR A 272 -4.57 22.58 -24.68
CA THR A 272 -5.35 22.13 -25.82
C THR A 272 -5.84 20.71 -25.60
N PRO A 273 -6.98 20.28 -26.18
CA PRO A 273 -7.48 18.92 -26.07
C PRO A 273 -6.46 17.85 -26.50
N GLU A 274 -5.68 18.13 -27.55
CA GLU A 274 -4.65 17.24 -28.10
C GLU A 274 -3.50 17.07 -27.08
N TYR A 275 -3.03 18.17 -26.46
CA TYR A 275 -2.00 18.14 -25.45
C TYR A 275 -2.51 17.39 -24.20
N ALA A 276 -3.71 17.71 -23.73
CA ALA A 276 -4.33 17.04 -22.58
C ALA A 276 -4.49 15.53 -22.80
N SER A 277 -4.94 15.09 -23.98
CA SER A 277 -5.07 13.68 -24.32
C SER A 277 -3.72 12.95 -24.30
N ARG A 278 -2.68 13.56 -24.90
CA ARG A 278 -1.32 13.00 -24.91
C ARG A 278 -0.72 12.93 -23.50
N LEU A 279 -0.90 14.01 -22.72
CA LEU A 279 -0.42 14.10 -21.34
C LEU A 279 -1.03 13.01 -20.45
N ILE A 280 -2.37 12.84 -20.50
CA ILE A 280 -3.06 11.78 -19.75
C ILE A 280 -2.49 10.42 -20.12
N LYS A 281 -2.36 10.13 -21.42
CA LYS A 281 -1.84 8.84 -21.87
C LYS A 281 -0.40 8.60 -21.44
N GLN A 282 0.44 9.65 -21.46
CA GLN A 282 1.84 9.59 -21.01
C GLN A 282 1.95 9.33 -19.49
N MET A 283 1.07 9.96 -18.70
CA MET A 283 1.12 9.88 -17.24
C MET A 283 0.45 8.60 -16.70
N THR A 284 -0.65 8.16 -17.33
CA THR A 284 -1.52 7.10 -16.78
C THR A 284 -1.51 5.80 -17.59
N GLY A 285 -0.85 5.78 -18.76
CA GLY A 285 -0.95 4.68 -19.73
C GLY A 285 -2.34 4.55 -20.38
N GLN A 286 -3.34 5.33 -19.94
CA GLN A 286 -4.74 5.23 -20.34
C GLN A 286 -5.18 6.42 -21.19
N THR A 287 -6.20 6.21 -22.02
CA THR A 287 -6.90 7.33 -22.66
C THR A 287 -7.79 8.05 -21.64
N PHE A 288 -8.17 9.31 -21.94
CA PHE A 288 -9.12 10.06 -21.11
C PHE A 288 -10.42 9.28 -20.84
N ILE A 289 -10.98 8.62 -21.86
CA ILE A 289 -12.22 7.86 -21.74
C ILE A 289 -12.02 6.63 -20.82
N GLN A 290 -10.90 5.94 -20.93
CA GLN A 290 -10.59 4.80 -20.07
C GLN A 290 -10.45 5.25 -18.61
N LEU A 291 -9.71 6.32 -18.37
CA LEU A 291 -9.52 6.89 -17.03
C LEU A 291 -10.85 7.38 -16.44
N LEU A 292 -11.66 8.12 -17.20
CA LEU A 292 -12.98 8.57 -16.78
C LEU A 292 -13.92 7.39 -16.49
N THR A 293 -13.88 6.34 -17.30
CA THR A 293 -14.67 5.12 -17.08
C THR A 293 -14.28 4.47 -15.75
N THR A 294 -12.99 4.36 -15.44
CA THR A 294 -12.48 3.84 -14.17
C THR A 294 -13.05 4.64 -12.99
N VAL A 295 -12.93 5.98 -13.03
CA VAL A 295 -13.44 6.87 -11.97
C VAL A 295 -14.96 6.74 -11.79
N ARG A 296 -15.73 6.69 -12.90
CA ARG A 296 -17.20 6.52 -12.85
C ARG A 296 -17.59 5.19 -12.21
N LEU A 297 -16.89 4.11 -12.54
CA LEU A 297 -17.19 2.79 -11.95
C LEU A 297 -16.81 2.72 -10.47
N GLU A 298 -15.75 3.37 -10.05
CA GLU A 298 -15.35 3.48 -8.63
C GLU A 298 -16.40 4.25 -7.82
N ASN A 299 -16.90 5.37 -8.34
CA ASN A 299 -17.98 6.12 -7.72
C ASN A 299 -19.27 5.28 -7.66
N ALA A 300 -19.57 4.50 -8.71
CA ALA A 300 -20.71 3.60 -8.71
C ALA A 300 -20.57 2.46 -7.69
N GLU A 301 -19.38 1.88 -7.54
CA GLU A 301 -19.11 0.87 -6.51
C GLU A 301 -19.37 1.43 -5.10
N GLN A 302 -18.96 2.67 -4.85
CA GLN A 302 -19.21 3.34 -3.58
C GLN A 302 -20.72 3.54 -3.35
N LEU A 303 -21.45 4.11 -4.32
CA LEU A 303 -22.90 4.29 -4.20
C LEU A 303 -23.66 2.98 -4.02
N LEU A 304 -23.20 1.90 -4.68
CA LEU A 304 -23.79 0.57 -4.52
C LEU A 304 -23.60 0.00 -3.12
N ARG A 305 -22.49 0.30 -2.44
CA ARG A 305 -22.20 -0.14 -1.06
C ARG A 305 -22.93 0.70 -0.04
N ASP A 306 -22.85 2.01 -0.19
CA ASP A 306 -23.17 2.97 0.88
C ASP A 306 -24.64 3.38 0.84
N THR A 307 -25.36 3.11 -0.26
CA THR A 307 -26.75 3.54 -0.45
C THR A 307 -27.68 2.42 -0.92
N ALA A 308 -28.96 2.66 -0.75
CA ALA A 308 -30.03 1.84 -1.34
C ALA A 308 -30.48 2.34 -2.72
N MET A 309 -29.79 3.35 -3.30
CA MET A 309 -30.15 4.00 -4.55
C MET A 309 -30.38 2.97 -5.69
N PRO A 310 -31.45 3.06 -6.49
CA PRO A 310 -31.67 2.20 -7.63
C PRO A 310 -30.48 2.19 -8.62
N VAL A 311 -30.22 1.08 -9.27
CA VAL A 311 -29.10 0.94 -10.21
C VAL A 311 -29.18 1.94 -11.37
N ALA A 312 -30.38 2.25 -11.83
CA ALA A 312 -30.61 3.25 -12.89
C ALA A 312 -30.20 4.66 -12.44
N ASP A 313 -30.55 5.01 -11.21
CA ASP A 313 -30.22 6.31 -10.63
C ASP A 313 -28.70 6.45 -10.36
N ILE A 314 -28.06 5.34 -9.95
CA ILE A 314 -26.58 5.29 -9.82
C ILE A 314 -25.95 5.50 -11.20
N ALA A 315 -26.44 4.84 -12.26
CA ALA A 315 -25.92 5.02 -13.61
C ALA A 315 -25.96 6.49 -14.04
N ALA A 316 -27.09 7.15 -13.82
CA ALA A 316 -27.24 8.59 -14.12
C ALA A 316 -26.32 9.46 -13.23
N ALA A 317 -26.25 9.18 -11.94
CA ALA A 317 -25.44 9.94 -10.99
C ALA A 317 -23.93 9.89 -11.31
N VAL A 318 -23.45 8.77 -11.88
CA VAL A 318 -22.05 8.65 -12.30
C VAL A 318 -21.80 9.01 -13.77
N GLY A 319 -22.80 9.53 -14.49
CA GLY A 319 -22.64 10.11 -15.82
C GLY A 319 -22.84 9.14 -16.99
N TYR A 320 -23.63 8.07 -16.81
CA TYR A 320 -24.10 7.22 -17.92
C TYR A 320 -25.51 7.63 -18.36
N GLU A 321 -25.69 7.87 -19.64
CA GLU A 321 -26.99 8.19 -20.24
C GLU A 321 -27.92 6.96 -20.29
N SER A 322 -27.35 5.75 -20.34
CA SER A 322 -28.08 4.49 -20.41
C SER A 322 -27.67 3.56 -19.28
N SER A 323 -28.64 3.10 -18.49
CA SER A 323 -28.43 2.08 -17.45
C SER A 323 -27.94 0.75 -18.03
N GLU A 324 -28.33 0.39 -19.24
CA GLU A 324 -27.88 -0.84 -19.92
C GLU A 324 -26.39 -0.76 -20.27
N HIS A 325 -25.94 0.39 -20.80
CA HIS A 325 -24.52 0.62 -21.07
C HIS A 325 -23.71 0.58 -19.77
N PHE A 326 -24.20 1.20 -18.70
CA PHE A 326 -23.59 1.14 -17.39
C PHE A 326 -23.45 -0.31 -16.89
N ILE A 327 -24.54 -1.10 -16.86
CA ILE A 327 -24.54 -2.47 -16.36
C ILE A 327 -23.54 -3.35 -17.12
N ARG A 328 -23.50 -3.23 -18.44
CA ARG A 328 -22.55 -3.96 -19.30
C ARG A 328 -21.11 -3.56 -19.02
N THR A 329 -20.82 -2.27 -18.89
CA THR A 329 -19.48 -1.73 -18.61
C THR A 329 -19.04 -2.13 -17.20
N PHE A 330 -19.91 -1.99 -16.21
CA PHE A 330 -19.64 -2.39 -14.84
C PHE A 330 -19.31 -3.88 -14.73
N ARG A 331 -20.14 -4.75 -15.35
CA ARG A 331 -19.89 -6.19 -15.37
C ARG A 331 -18.58 -6.56 -16.03
N LYS A 332 -18.20 -5.89 -17.11
CA LYS A 332 -16.93 -6.11 -17.81
C LYS A 332 -15.72 -5.80 -16.94
N HIS A 333 -15.78 -4.72 -16.13
CA HIS A 333 -14.65 -4.26 -15.32
C HIS A 333 -14.62 -4.91 -13.92
N VAL A 334 -15.78 -5.13 -13.30
CA VAL A 334 -15.89 -5.63 -11.92
C VAL A 334 -16.13 -7.14 -11.85
N GLY A 335 -16.54 -7.76 -12.96
CA GLY A 335 -16.85 -9.19 -13.03
C GLY A 335 -18.25 -9.58 -12.51
N LEU A 336 -18.98 -8.63 -11.93
CA LEU A 336 -20.33 -8.81 -11.37
C LEU A 336 -21.28 -7.75 -11.94
N THR A 337 -22.58 -8.06 -11.99
CA THR A 337 -23.58 -7.01 -12.25
C THR A 337 -23.66 -6.06 -11.03
N PRO A 338 -24.09 -4.80 -11.21
CA PRO A 338 -24.25 -3.84 -10.09
C PRO A 338 -25.12 -4.40 -8.95
N SER A 339 -26.23 -5.06 -9.28
CA SER A 339 -27.10 -5.70 -8.29
C SER A 339 -26.43 -6.87 -7.58
N GLY A 340 -25.71 -7.72 -8.31
CA GLY A 340 -24.94 -8.82 -7.73
C GLY A 340 -23.79 -8.33 -6.84
N TYR A 341 -23.12 -7.22 -7.24
CA TYR A 341 -22.10 -6.57 -6.43
C TYR A 341 -22.67 -6.07 -5.10
N ARG A 342 -23.83 -5.39 -5.14
CA ARG A 342 -24.54 -4.89 -3.95
C ARG A 342 -24.90 -6.03 -3.00
N GLN A 343 -25.47 -7.13 -3.52
CA GLN A 343 -25.84 -8.28 -2.69
C GLN A 343 -24.62 -8.91 -2.01
N LYS A 344 -23.55 -9.13 -2.76
CA LYS A 344 -22.31 -9.73 -2.22
C LYS A 344 -21.62 -8.87 -1.16
N LYS A 345 -21.85 -7.56 -1.15
CA LYS A 345 -21.22 -6.63 -0.19
C LYS A 345 -22.08 -6.35 1.05
N ARG A 346 -23.37 -6.71 1.01
CA ARG A 346 -24.30 -6.60 2.14
C ARG A 346 -24.46 -7.92 2.91
N ALA A 347 -24.07 -9.06 2.31
CA ALA A 347 -23.97 -10.37 2.95
C ALA A 347 -22.59 -10.53 3.61
#